data_81f0e976b370f191000164cb307e072a
#
_entry.id   81f0e976b370f191000164cb307e072a
#
_cell.length_a   1.000
_cell.length_b   1.000
_cell.length_c   1.000
_cell.angle_alpha   90.00
_cell.angle_beta   90.00
_cell.angle_gamma   90.00
#
_symmetry.space_group_name_H-M   'P 1'
#
loop_
_entity.id
_entity.type
_entity.pdbx_description
1 polymer ?
#
loop_
_entity_poly.entity_id
_entity_poly.type
_entity_poly.pdbx_seq_one_letter_code
_entity_poly.pdbx_strand_id
1 'polypeptide(L)'
;KLVGDIASNVKVKYQVHVQNIGWQGWKQNNEMSGTQNQSLRLEAIKIKLETSDDYSVMYRVHVQNIGWQEWKYDGEVAGTEGQSKRVEAIEIKLVDKSVFKVAYISHVEDVGWQNWRYDGETAGTEGQSKRMEAIQIGFSNAPDGAKMRYKVHIQDIGWQDWKSDGQVAGTEGQSKRIEAIQIELENLEDYTI
;
A
#
# COMPACT_ATOMS: atom_id res chain seq x y z
N LYS A 1 -10.65 11.30 15.33
CA LYS A 1 -10.01 12.62 15.51
C LYS A 1 -8.53 12.40 15.77
N LEU A 2 -7.68 13.09 15.03
CA LEU A 2 -6.25 13.16 15.31
C LEU A 2 -6.06 14.02 16.59
N VAL A 3 -5.09 13.65 17.42
CA VAL A 3 -4.72 14.37 18.65
C VAL A 3 -3.21 14.58 18.65
N GLY A 4 -2.76 15.71 19.21
CA GLY A 4 -1.35 16.14 19.24
C GLY A 4 -1.09 17.33 18.32
N ASP A 5 0.17 17.69 18.14
CA ASP A 5 0.60 18.90 17.42
C ASP A 5 0.19 18.94 15.94
N ILE A 6 -0.09 17.78 15.34
CA ILE A 6 -0.56 17.63 13.96
C ILE A 6 -2.04 18.01 13.81
N ALA A 7 -2.78 18.07 14.91
CA ALA A 7 -4.25 18.08 14.88
C ALA A 7 -4.89 19.42 14.49
N SER A 8 -4.15 20.52 14.46
CA SER A 8 -4.76 21.85 14.33
C SER A 8 -5.35 22.13 12.94
N ASN A 9 -4.83 21.52 11.88
CA ASN A 9 -5.25 21.80 10.50
C ASN A 9 -5.62 20.55 9.69
N VAL A 10 -5.35 19.34 10.18
CA VAL A 10 -5.61 18.10 9.46
C VAL A 10 -6.99 17.55 9.78
N LYS A 11 -7.81 17.32 8.77
CA LYS A 11 -9.13 16.70 8.91
C LYS A 11 -9.10 15.25 8.43
N VAL A 12 -9.61 14.36 9.25
CA VAL A 12 -9.88 12.98 8.83
C VAL A 12 -11.26 12.94 8.19
N LYS A 13 -11.35 12.54 6.92
CA LYS A 13 -12.60 12.29 6.23
C LYS A 13 -12.79 10.79 6.01
N TYR A 14 -14.00 10.33 6.12
CA TYR A 14 -14.37 8.95 5.90
C TYR A 14 -15.79 8.82 5.38
N GLN A 15 -16.03 7.75 4.63
CA GLN A 15 -17.36 7.32 4.23
C GLN A 15 -17.43 5.80 4.28
N VAL A 16 -18.63 5.27 4.47
CA VAL A 16 -18.87 3.83 4.56
C VAL A 16 -19.91 3.38 3.56
N HIS A 17 -19.74 2.13 3.10
CA HIS A 17 -20.74 1.41 2.34
C HIS A 17 -21.55 0.55 3.30
N VAL A 18 -22.86 0.72 3.30
CA VAL A 18 -23.80 0.02 4.18
C VAL A 18 -24.74 -0.84 3.36
N GLN A 19 -25.03 -2.03 3.87
CA GLN A 19 -25.97 -2.96 3.27
C GLN A 19 -27.29 -2.27 2.87
N ASN A 20 -27.74 -2.49 1.64
CA ASN A 20 -28.99 -1.96 1.06
C ASN A 20 -29.08 -0.43 0.95
N ILE A 21 -28.03 0.31 1.37
CA ILE A 21 -27.96 1.78 1.29
C ILE A 21 -26.89 2.22 0.29
N GLY A 22 -25.75 1.49 0.26
CA GLY A 22 -24.61 1.87 -0.54
C GLY A 22 -23.70 2.86 0.17
N TRP A 23 -22.88 3.59 -0.59
CA TRP A 23 -21.97 4.60 -0.08
C TRP A 23 -22.75 5.79 0.49
N GLN A 24 -22.46 6.09 1.76
CA GLN A 24 -22.98 7.30 2.39
C GLN A 24 -22.12 8.52 2.03
N GLY A 25 -22.59 9.73 2.35
CA GLY A 25 -21.80 10.94 2.18
C GLY A 25 -20.57 10.96 3.08
N TRP A 26 -19.51 11.67 2.64
CA TRP A 26 -18.32 11.88 3.44
C TRP A 26 -18.63 12.54 4.78
N LYS A 27 -18.07 11.98 5.83
CA LYS A 27 -18.09 12.49 7.21
C LYS A 27 -16.69 12.95 7.61
N GLN A 28 -16.61 13.77 8.63
CA GLN A 28 -15.33 14.28 9.14
C GLN A 28 -15.32 14.33 10.67
N ASN A 29 -14.14 14.22 11.24
CA ASN A 29 -13.86 14.49 12.65
C ASN A 29 -15.02 14.22 13.63
N ASN A 30 -15.18 13.01 14.14
CA ASN A 30 -16.21 12.60 15.11
C ASN A 30 -17.66 12.55 14.59
N GLU A 31 -17.95 12.88 13.34
CA GLU A 31 -19.28 12.65 12.79
C GLU A 31 -19.54 11.14 12.62
N MET A 32 -20.75 10.69 12.85
CA MET A 32 -21.11 9.28 12.65
C MET A 32 -21.23 8.96 11.16
N SER A 33 -20.63 7.86 10.74
CA SER A 33 -20.87 7.22 9.44
C SER A 33 -21.35 5.79 9.65
N GLY A 34 -22.37 5.37 8.95
CA GLY A 34 -23.06 4.10 9.15
C GLY A 34 -24.49 4.28 9.65
N THR A 35 -25.05 3.24 10.24
CA THR A 35 -26.41 3.21 10.77
C THR A 35 -26.43 2.72 12.21
N GLN A 36 -27.40 3.20 12.99
CA GLN A 36 -27.65 2.72 14.36
C GLN A 36 -29.03 2.07 14.43
N ASN A 37 -29.13 0.96 15.17
CA ASN A 37 -30.39 0.25 15.46
C ASN A 37 -31.14 -0.26 14.21
N GLN A 38 -30.48 -0.38 13.05
CA GLN A 38 -31.08 -0.84 11.81
C GLN A 38 -30.66 -2.26 11.41
N SER A 39 -29.79 -2.89 12.20
CA SER A 39 -29.23 -4.22 11.91
C SER A 39 -28.60 -4.36 10.51
N LEU A 40 -28.12 -3.25 9.94
CA LEU A 40 -27.44 -3.21 8.66
C LEU A 40 -25.93 -3.28 8.86
N ARG A 41 -25.26 -4.13 8.10
CA ARG A 41 -23.82 -4.31 8.18
C ARG A 41 -23.08 -3.24 7.40
N LEU A 42 -21.90 -2.89 7.87
CA LEU A 42 -20.90 -2.15 7.12
C LEU A 42 -20.15 -3.13 6.21
N GLU A 43 -20.02 -2.82 4.93
CA GLU A 43 -19.42 -3.69 3.92
C GLU A 43 -18.09 -3.16 3.42
N ALA A 44 -17.90 -1.83 3.34
CA ALA A 44 -16.65 -1.21 2.97
C ALA A 44 -16.48 0.19 3.59
N ILE A 45 -15.26 0.69 3.59
CA ILE A 45 -14.89 2.01 4.10
C ILE A 45 -13.84 2.66 3.20
N LYS A 46 -13.89 3.99 3.12
CA LYS A 46 -12.83 4.84 2.59
C LYS A 46 -12.45 5.85 3.66
N ILE A 47 -11.15 6.08 3.84
CA ILE A 47 -10.63 7.08 4.77
C ILE A 47 -9.57 7.90 4.05
N LYS A 48 -9.54 9.21 4.28
CA LYS A 48 -8.49 10.09 3.79
C LYS A 48 -8.21 11.24 4.75
N LEU A 49 -7.04 11.82 4.63
CA LEU A 49 -6.73 13.09 5.23
C LEU A 49 -7.08 14.24 4.25
N GLU A 50 -7.57 15.33 4.78
CA GLU A 50 -7.76 16.58 4.05
C GLU A 50 -6.82 17.62 4.62
N THR A 51 -6.17 18.38 3.75
CA THR A 51 -5.21 19.43 4.13
C THR A 51 -3.94 18.92 4.84
N SER A 52 -3.40 17.78 4.42
CA SER A 52 -2.11 17.30 4.89
C SER A 52 -1.21 16.97 3.71
N ASP A 53 -0.13 17.75 3.56
CA ASP A 53 0.94 17.44 2.62
C ASP A 53 1.96 16.47 3.25
N ASP A 54 2.11 16.53 4.59
CA ASP A 54 3.13 15.77 5.32
C ASP A 54 2.67 14.37 5.76
N TYR A 55 1.37 14.13 5.78
CA TYR A 55 0.80 12.87 6.29
C TYR A 55 -0.19 12.25 5.31
N SER A 56 -0.28 10.93 5.33
CA SER A 56 -1.35 10.15 4.72
C SER A 56 -1.93 9.17 5.74
N VAL A 57 -3.07 8.59 5.42
CA VAL A 57 -3.65 7.51 6.22
C VAL A 57 -3.62 6.22 5.41
N MET A 58 -3.11 5.15 6.02
CA MET A 58 -3.26 3.79 5.49
C MET A 58 -4.14 2.97 6.42
N TYR A 59 -4.94 2.09 5.83
CA TYR A 59 -5.89 1.28 6.57
C TYR A 59 -6.18 -0.03 5.86
N ARG A 60 -6.58 -1.03 6.61
CA ARG A 60 -7.09 -2.30 6.10
C ARG A 60 -8.24 -2.80 6.94
N VAL A 61 -9.04 -3.67 6.38
CA VAL A 61 -10.18 -4.26 7.07
C VAL A 61 -10.11 -5.80 7.05
N HIS A 62 -10.62 -6.40 8.12
CA HIS A 62 -10.94 -7.81 8.16
C HIS A 62 -12.38 -7.99 7.67
N VAL A 63 -12.56 -8.82 6.65
CA VAL A 63 -13.86 -9.05 6.03
C VAL A 63 -14.31 -10.49 6.29
N GLN A 64 -15.57 -10.66 6.61
CA GLN A 64 -16.21 -11.96 6.84
C GLN A 64 -15.88 -12.97 5.73
N ASN A 65 -15.34 -14.14 6.11
CA ASN A 65 -14.96 -15.24 5.22
C ASN A 65 -13.90 -14.89 4.16
N ILE A 66 -13.17 -13.77 4.34
CA ILE A 66 -12.01 -13.39 3.51
C ILE A 66 -10.77 -13.24 4.39
N GLY A 67 -10.90 -12.63 5.58
CA GLY A 67 -9.79 -12.28 6.43
C GLY A 67 -9.33 -10.84 6.22
N TRP A 68 -8.10 -10.55 6.68
CA TRP A 68 -7.47 -9.27 6.49
C TRP A 68 -7.18 -9.03 5.01
N GLN A 69 -7.65 -7.87 4.52
CA GLN A 69 -7.31 -7.40 3.19
C GLN A 69 -5.96 -6.66 3.18
N GLU A 70 -5.45 -6.41 1.99
CA GLU A 70 -4.28 -5.57 1.79
C GLU A 70 -4.52 -4.12 2.25
N TRP A 71 -3.42 -3.46 2.64
CA TRP A 71 -3.46 -2.06 3.04
C TRP A 71 -3.95 -1.16 1.91
N LYS A 72 -4.77 -0.19 2.27
CA LYS A 72 -5.32 0.86 1.39
C LYS A 72 -4.86 2.23 1.87
N TYR A 73 -4.79 3.16 0.95
CA TYR A 73 -4.32 4.52 1.21
C TYR A 73 -5.41 5.53 0.85
N ASP A 74 -5.31 6.69 1.41
CA ASP A 74 -6.08 7.92 1.18
C ASP A 74 -7.24 7.83 0.18
N GLY A 75 -8.40 7.35 0.63
CA GLY A 75 -9.65 7.30 -0.15
C GLY A 75 -9.86 6.04 -0.99
N GLU A 76 -8.93 5.08 -1.00
CA GLU A 76 -9.14 3.78 -1.63
C GLU A 76 -10.21 2.96 -0.89
N VAL A 77 -10.83 2.02 -1.57
CA VAL A 77 -11.84 1.12 -0.97
C VAL A 77 -11.16 0.01 -0.17
N ALA A 78 -11.49 -0.10 1.12
CA ALA A 78 -11.23 -1.28 1.94
C ALA A 78 -12.55 -1.95 2.29
N GLY A 79 -12.67 -3.24 2.02
CA GLY A 79 -13.89 -4.02 2.18
C GLY A 79 -14.40 -4.61 0.85
N THR A 80 -15.68 -4.89 0.79
CA THR A 80 -16.33 -5.47 -0.39
C THR A 80 -17.63 -4.75 -0.70
N GLU A 81 -17.95 -4.62 -1.98
CA GLU A 81 -19.22 -4.08 -2.44
C GLU A 81 -20.05 -5.19 -3.10
N GLY A 82 -21.33 -5.30 -2.76
CA GLY A 82 -22.25 -6.26 -3.37
C GLY A 82 -22.00 -7.74 -3.07
N GLN A 83 -21.06 -8.07 -2.17
CA GLN A 83 -20.73 -9.46 -1.83
C GLN A 83 -21.44 -9.97 -0.56
N SER A 84 -22.27 -9.15 0.04
CA SER A 84 -22.98 -9.48 1.27
C SER A 84 -22.08 -9.90 2.43
N LYS A 85 -20.86 -9.35 2.50
CA LYS A 85 -19.86 -9.62 3.55
C LYS A 85 -19.65 -8.39 4.42
N ARG A 86 -19.62 -8.57 5.73
CA ARG A 86 -19.40 -7.45 6.65
C ARG A 86 -17.92 -7.22 6.92
N VAL A 87 -17.60 -5.99 7.20
CA VAL A 87 -16.34 -5.62 7.86
C VAL A 87 -16.43 -6.03 9.33
N GLU A 88 -15.43 -6.75 9.84
CA GLU A 88 -15.40 -7.28 11.20
C GLU A 88 -14.36 -6.57 12.07
N ALA A 89 -13.29 -6.08 11.48
CA ALA A 89 -12.27 -5.29 12.14
C ALA A 89 -11.62 -4.30 11.17
N ILE A 90 -10.97 -3.29 11.72
CA ILE A 90 -10.21 -2.29 10.96
C ILE A 90 -8.91 -1.97 11.68
N GLU A 91 -7.83 -1.84 10.92
CA GLU A 91 -6.58 -1.25 11.36
C GLU A 91 -6.35 0.07 10.61
N ILE A 92 -5.91 1.10 11.31
CA ILE A 92 -5.63 2.43 10.76
C ILE A 92 -4.27 2.89 11.25
N LYS A 93 -3.44 3.40 10.34
CA LYS A 93 -2.14 4.00 10.65
C LYS A 93 -2.03 5.38 10.03
N LEU A 94 -1.41 6.30 10.74
CA LEU A 94 -0.94 7.56 10.17
C LEU A 94 0.44 7.32 9.57
N VAL A 95 0.66 7.77 8.36
CA VAL A 95 1.94 7.67 7.66
C VAL A 95 2.51 9.07 7.51
N ASP A 96 3.70 9.28 8.07
CA ASP A 96 4.47 10.50 7.88
C ASP A 96 5.17 10.44 6.52
N LYS A 97 4.79 11.32 5.60
CA LYS A 97 5.36 11.39 4.26
C LYS A 97 6.75 12.02 4.24
N SER A 98 7.13 12.74 5.29
CA SER A 98 8.46 13.34 5.39
C SER A 98 9.55 12.32 5.71
N VAL A 99 9.18 11.16 6.25
CA VAL A 99 10.13 10.10 6.56
C VAL A 99 10.62 9.46 5.27
N PHE A 100 11.92 9.56 5.06
CA PHE A 100 12.64 8.86 3.99
C PHE A 100 12.49 7.34 4.14
N LYS A 101 12.07 6.65 3.07
CA LYS A 101 11.83 5.21 3.08
C LYS A 101 12.29 4.55 1.79
N VAL A 102 12.73 3.32 1.89
CA VAL A 102 12.84 2.44 0.74
C VAL A 102 11.44 1.92 0.39
N ALA A 103 11.00 2.15 -0.83
CA ALA A 103 9.72 1.69 -1.35
C ALA A 103 9.95 0.65 -2.45
N TYR A 104 9.21 -0.43 -2.44
CA TYR A 104 9.31 -1.47 -3.47
C TYR A 104 7.99 -2.18 -3.71
N ILE A 105 7.85 -2.72 -4.93
CA ILE A 105 6.67 -3.46 -5.35
C ILE A 105 7.10 -4.63 -6.24
N SER A 106 6.50 -5.78 -6.09
CA SER A 106 6.82 -6.98 -6.87
C SER A 106 5.67 -7.41 -7.78
N HIS A 107 6.03 -7.91 -8.94
CA HIS A 107 5.16 -8.66 -9.84
C HIS A 107 5.33 -10.15 -9.58
N VAL A 108 4.24 -10.84 -9.29
CA VAL A 108 4.24 -12.26 -8.93
C VAL A 108 3.35 -13.03 -9.90
N GLU A 109 3.79 -14.24 -10.26
CA GLU A 109 3.06 -15.20 -11.10
C GLU A 109 1.59 -15.34 -10.68
N ASP A 110 0.66 -15.21 -11.63
CA ASP A 110 -0.81 -15.32 -11.44
C ASP A 110 -1.42 -14.33 -10.42
N VAL A 111 -0.62 -13.39 -9.89
CA VAL A 111 -1.07 -12.34 -8.97
C VAL A 111 -0.94 -10.96 -9.62
N GLY A 112 0.12 -10.77 -10.42
CA GLY A 112 0.46 -9.48 -11.00
C GLY A 112 1.22 -8.59 -10.04
N TRP A 113 1.18 -7.27 -10.29
CA TRP A 113 1.75 -6.27 -9.41
C TRP A 113 0.99 -6.21 -8.10
N GLN A 114 1.75 -6.34 -6.99
CA GLN A 114 1.20 -6.22 -5.64
C GLN A 114 1.13 -4.76 -5.20
N ASN A 115 0.79 -4.50 -3.94
CA ASN A 115 0.86 -3.17 -3.37
C ASN A 115 2.30 -2.80 -2.99
N TRP A 116 2.60 -1.50 -2.95
CA TRP A 116 3.87 -0.98 -2.45
C TRP A 116 4.14 -1.45 -1.03
N ARG A 117 5.40 -1.79 -0.79
CA ARG A 117 5.96 -2.17 0.51
C ARG A 117 7.05 -1.18 0.89
N TYR A 118 7.31 -1.08 2.18
CA TYR A 118 8.27 -0.13 2.71
C TYR A 118 9.15 -0.78 3.78
N ASP A 119 10.41 -0.35 3.85
CA ASP A 119 11.34 -0.59 4.98
C ASP A 119 11.21 -1.98 5.65
N GLY A 120 11.63 -3.04 4.96
CA GLY A 120 11.66 -4.40 5.50
C GLY A 120 10.33 -5.16 5.47
N GLU A 121 9.27 -4.58 4.90
CA GLU A 121 8.02 -5.34 4.67
C GLU A 121 8.23 -6.41 3.57
N THR A 122 7.57 -7.54 3.64
CA THR A 122 7.66 -8.59 2.62
C THR A 122 6.95 -8.18 1.33
N ALA A 123 7.68 -8.18 0.20
CA ALA A 123 7.12 -8.14 -1.16
C ALA A 123 7.24 -9.52 -1.80
N GLY A 124 6.18 -9.99 -2.41
CA GLY A 124 6.11 -11.35 -2.96
C GLY A 124 5.10 -12.22 -2.23
N THR A 125 5.25 -13.52 -2.35
CA THR A 125 4.39 -14.51 -1.69
C THR A 125 5.23 -15.53 -0.94
N GLU A 126 4.74 -15.96 0.22
CA GLU A 126 5.37 -17.00 1.03
C GLU A 126 4.53 -18.27 0.98
N GLY A 127 5.19 -19.43 0.83
CA GLY A 127 4.53 -20.75 0.86
C GLY A 127 3.59 -21.06 -0.31
N GLN A 128 3.50 -20.20 -1.33
CA GLN A 128 2.59 -20.38 -2.47
C GLN A 128 3.25 -20.94 -3.73
N SER A 129 4.56 -21.21 -3.68
CA SER A 129 5.34 -21.70 -4.83
C SER A 129 5.21 -20.81 -6.09
N LYS A 130 4.91 -19.52 -5.92
CA LYS A 130 4.81 -18.54 -7.00
C LYS A 130 6.12 -17.78 -7.15
N ARG A 131 6.56 -17.60 -8.39
CA ARG A 131 7.79 -16.87 -8.66
C ARG A 131 7.56 -15.36 -8.69
N MET A 132 8.55 -14.62 -8.25
CA MET A 132 8.65 -13.19 -8.55
C MET A 132 9.22 -13.03 -9.96
N GLU A 133 8.56 -12.25 -10.80
CA GLU A 133 8.90 -12.04 -12.20
C GLU A 133 9.51 -10.66 -12.47
N ALA A 134 9.05 -9.64 -11.75
CA ALA A 134 9.59 -8.29 -11.81
C ALA A 134 9.51 -7.57 -10.47
N ILE A 135 10.31 -6.50 -10.34
CA ILE A 135 10.37 -5.64 -9.17
C ILE A 135 10.58 -4.19 -9.61
N GLN A 136 10.00 -3.27 -8.86
CA GLN A 136 10.35 -1.86 -8.87
C GLN A 136 10.83 -1.48 -7.48
N ILE A 137 11.91 -0.71 -7.39
CA ILE A 137 12.46 -0.23 -6.11
C ILE A 137 12.78 1.24 -6.28
N GLY A 138 12.55 2.02 -5.25
CA GLY A 138 12.86 3.44 -5.23
C GLY A 138 12.78 3.99 -3.84
N PHE A 139 12.85 5.29 -3.74
CA PHE A 139 12.69 6.00 -2.49
C PHE A 139 11.34 6.70 -2.40
N SER A 140 10.81 6.77 -1.21
CA SER A 140 9.77 7.72 -0.83
C SER A 140 10.40 8.83 -0.01
N ASN A 141 10.22 10.09 -0.44
CA ASN A 141 10.75 11.27 0.23
C ASN A 141 12.29 11.29 0.39
N ALA A 142 13.01 10.90 -0.67
CA ALA A 142 14.45 10.93 -0.66
C ALA A 142 15.00 12.36 -0.58
N PRO A 143 16.18 12.56 0.05
CA PRO A 143 16.92 13.80 -0.09
C PRO A 143 17.24 14.13 -1.55
N ASP A 144 17.38 15.41 -1.85
CA ASP A 144 17.73 15.85 -3.20
C ASP A 144 19.02 15.18 -3.70
N GLY A 145 18.92 14.59 -4.88
CA GLY A 145 20.06 13.92 -5.53
C GLY A 145 20.30 12.47 -5.10
N ALA A 146 19.63 11.98 -4.04
CA ALA A 146 19.69 10.57 -3.66
C ALA A 146 19.11 9.69 -4.76
N LYS A 147 19.80 8.58 -5.09
CA LYS A 147 19.36 7.62 -6.11
C LYS A 147 19.52 6.20 -5.64
N MET A 148 18.64 5.36 -6.09
CA MET A 148 18.77 3.92 -5.98
C MET A 148 18.92 3.31 -7.36
N ARG A 149 19.94 2.49 -7.55
CA ARG A 149 20.07 1.67 -8.75
C ARG A 149 19.94 0.20 -8.39
N TYR A 150 19.36 -0.57 -9.25
CA TYR A 150 19.23 -2.00 -9.07
C TYR A 150 19.17 -2.72 -10.42
N LYS A 151 19.58 -3.98 -10.42
CA LYS A 151 19.44 -4.89 -11.54
C LYS A 151 19.12 -6.28 -11.04
N VAL A 152 18.49 -7.08 -11.89
CA VAL A 152 18.10 -8.45 -11.57
C VAL A 152 18.71 -9.43 -12.55
N HIS A 153 19.01 -10.63 -12.04
CA HIS A 153 19.32 -11.79 -12.84
C HIS A 153 18.03 -12.58 -13.08
N ILE A 154 17.75 -12.86 -14.34
CA ILE A 154 16.51 -13.54 -14.75
C ILE A 154 16.85 -14.90 -15.32
N GLN A 155 16.03 -15.88 -15.00
CA GLN A 155 16.09 -17.23 -15.54
C GLN A 155 16.22 -17.23 -17.08
N ASP A 156 17.24 -17.94 -17.61
CA ASP A 156 17.54 -18.10 -19.04
C ASP A 156 17.84 -16.79 -19.81
N ILE A 157 17.98 -15.64 -19.11
CA ILE A 157 18.33 -14.34 -19.71
C ILE A 157 19.64 -13.83 -19.16
N GLY A 158 19.87 -13.96 -17.84
CA GLY A 158 21.03 -13.41 -17.16
C GLY A 158 20.75 -12.04 -16.55
N TRP A 159 21.84 -11.30 -16.24
CA TRP A 159 21.74 -9.96 -15.67
C TRP A 159 21.20 -8.96 -16.69
N GLN A 160 20.20 -8.21 -16.26
CA GLN A 160 19.71 -7.05 -17.01
C GLN A 160 20.59 -5.80 -16.74
N ASP A 161 20.40 -4.77 -17.55
CA ASP A 161 20.97 -3.47 -17.31
C ASP A 161 20.43 -2.84 -16.03
N TRP A 162 21.25 -1.95 -15.42
CA TRP A 162 20.85 -1.17 -14.26
C TRP A 162 19.57 -0.37 -14.50
N LYS A 163 18.68 -0.42 -13.53
CA LYS A 163 17.46 0.38 -13.42
C LYS A 163 17.63 1.41 -12.30
N SER A 164 16.88 2.49 -12.36
CA SER A 164 16.88 3.53 -11.34
C SER A 164 15.46 3.80 -10.85
N ASP A 165 15.37 4.24 -9.64
CA ASP A 165 14.18 4.80 -8.97
C ASP A 165 12.82 4.47 -9.61
N GLY A 166 12.24 3.34 -9.26
CA GLY A 166 10.91 2.91 -9.70
C GLY A 166 10.81 2.35 -11.13
N GLN A 167 11.92 2.21 -11.87
CA GLN A 167 11.89 1.53 -13.16
C GLN A 167 11.71 0.02 -12.97
N VAL A 168 11.02 -0.64 -13.90
CA VAL A 168 10.82 -2.10 -13.85
C VAL A 168 12.13 -2.83 -14.15
N ALA A 169 12.54 -3.72 -13.22
CA ALA A 169 13.57 -4.73 -13.43
C ALA A 169 12.90 -6.10 -13.38
N GLY A 170 13.15 -6.93 -14.38
CA GLY A 170 12.48 -8.23 -14.53
C GLY A 170 11.75 -8.36 -15.84
N THR A 171 10.83 -9.31 -15.89
CA THR A 171 9.98 -9.58 -17.05
C THR A 171 8.53 -9.73 -16.62
N GLU A 172 7.60 -9.29 -17.45
CA GLU A 172 6.17 -9.48 -17.22
C GLU A 172 5.63 -10.45 -18.29
N GLY A 173 4.83 -11.44 -17.86
CA GLY A 173 4.17 -12.38 -18.75
C GLY A 173 5.08 -13.33 -19.55
N GLN A 174 6.37 -13.43 -19.20
CA GLN A 174 7.33 -14.32 -19.86
C GLN A 174 7.58 -15.60 -19.08
N SER A 175 6.91 -15.81 -17.97
CA SER A 175 7.06 -16.98 -17.11
C SER A 175 8.51 -17.22 -16.64
N LYS A 176 9.29 -16.13 -16.44
CA LYS A 176 10.68 -16.18 -15.99
C LYS A 176 10.83 -15.54 -14.63
N ARG A 177 11.49 -16.28 -13.71
CA ARG A 177 11.70 -15.78 -12.35
C ARG A 177 12.93 -14.89 -12.24
N ILE A 178 12.89 -13.98 -11.29
CA ILE A 178 14.09 -13.35 -10.76
C ILE A 178 14.86 -14.38 -9.93
N GLU A 179 16.17 -14.46 -10.14
CA GLU A 179 17.06 -15.39 -9.44
C GLU A 179 18.06 -14.69 -8.52
N ALA A 180 18.41 -13.45 -8.83
CA ALA A 180 19.26 -12.61 -8.00
C ALA A 180 18.98 -11.12 -8.24
N ILE A 181 19.38 -10.30 -7.27
CA ILE A 181 19.28 -8.84 -7.35
C ILE A 181 20.57 -8.21 -6.84
N GLN A 182 20.99 -7.11 -7.45
CA GLN A 182 21.99 -6.18 -6.93
C GLN A 182 21.35 -4.81 -6.76
N ILE A 183 21.66 -4.15 -5.64
CA ILE A 183 21.13 -2.83 -5.29
C ILE A 183 22.31 -1.95 -4.90
N GLU A 184 22.32 -0.70 -5.37
CA GLU A 184 23.31 0.32 -5.02
C GLU A 184 22.60 1.63 -4.65
N LEU A 185 23.14 2.32 -3.64
CA LEU A 185 22.73 3.66 -3.27
C LEU A 185 23.76 4.68 -3.78
N GLU A 186 23.28 5.78 -4.33
CA GLU A 186 24.10 6.90 -4.77
C GLU A 186 23.68 8.17 -4.01
N ASN A 187 24.69 8.98 -3.61
CA ASN A 187 24.50 10.25 -2.91
C ASN A 187 23.76 10.12 -1.56
N LEU A 188 24.02 9.03 -0.85
CA LEU A 188 23.55 8.77 0.51
C LEU A 188 24.74 8.35 1.39
N GLU A 189 25.76 9.23 1.49
CA GLU A 189 27.04 8.92 2.13
C GLU A 189 26.91 8.50 3.61
N ASP A 190 25.84 8.94 4.29
CA ASP A 190 25.59 8.63 5.70
C ASP A 190 24.64 7.44 5.93
N TYR A 191 24.19 6.76 4.86
CA TYR A 191 23.22 5.66 4.94
C TYR A 191 23.79 4.38 4.34
N THR A 192 23.61 3.27 5.06
CA THR A 192 23.87 1.90 4.57
C THR A 192 22.60 1.08 4.59
N ILE A 193 22.44 0.22 3.60
CA ILE A 193 21.33 -0.75 3.55
C ILE A 193 21.68 -1.99 4.37
#